data_6dd11bedf5ac33430d1fec589a3e12a6
#
_entry.id   6dd11bedf5ac33430d1fec589a3e12a6
#
_cell.length_a   1.000
_cell.length_b   1.000
_cell.length_c   1.000
_cell.angle_alpha   90.00
_cell.angle_beta   90.00
_cell.angle_gamma   90.00
#
_symmetry.space_group_name_H-M   'P 1'
#
loop_
_entity.id
_entity.type
_entity.pdbx_description
1 polymer ?
#
loop_
_entity_poly.entity_id
_entity_poly.type
_entity_poly.pdbx_seq_one_letter_code
_entity_poly.pdbx_strand_id
1 'polypeptide(L)'
;MDIYTIIFLALAVFIFLRLRNVLGQRTGNERPPFDRAARNVVQGTQDNNVVPMPGAVIDQAPLAPTADVVPATDRWKGLTEPGTPLAQGLDAMVAQDSSFDPRHFLSGARSAYEMIVLAFANGDRRALKDLLSSEVYESFDAVIKDREKHEQKTETRFVSIDKAELVGAEARDRSAQLTVRFVSQMVSVTRDKAGTIVDGNPDKVSDITDVWTFARDVTSRDPNWKLVGTGSAH
;
A
#
# COMPACT_ATOMS: atom_id res chain seq x y z
N MET A 1 -22.54 -24.11 -8.89
CA MET A 1 -21.91 -23.09 -8.06
C MET A 1 -20.84 -22.46 -8.92
N ASP A 2 -20.97 -21.18 -9.17
CA ASP A 2 -20.06 -20.47 -10.03
C ASP A 2 -18.68 -20.36 -9.39
N ILE A 3 -17.63 -20.53 -10.17
CA ILE A 3 -16.24 -20.55 -9.71
C ILE A 3 -15.88 -19.25 -8.95
N TYR A 4 -16.53 -18.14 -9.30
CA TYR A 4 -16.45 -16.87 -8.57
C TYR A 4 -16.99 -16.98 -7.14
N THR A 5 -18.09 -17.72 -6.95
CA THR A 5 -18.65 -17.96 -5.61
C THR A 5 -17.67 -18.72 -4.74
N ILE A 6 -16.90 -19.64 -5.32
CA ILE A 6 -15.87 -20.42 -4.60
C ILE A 6 -14.66 -19.54 -4.30
N ILE A 7 -14.22 -18.70 -5.26
CA ILE A 7 -13.12 -17.73 -5.06
C ILE A 7 -13.52 -16.69 -4.01
N PHE A 8 -14.73 -16.15 -4.08
CA PHE A 8 -15.25 -15.21 -3.08
C PHE A 8 -15.41 -15.86 -1.71
N LEU A 9 -15.86 -17.13 -1.66
CA LEU A 9 -15.99 -17.85 -0.40
C LEU A 9 -14.62 -18.15 0.22
N ALA A 10 -13.64 -18.55 -0.57
CA ALA A 10 -12.26 -18.76 -0.12
C ALA A 10 -11.62 -17.45 0.37
N LEU A 11 -11.83 -16.34 -0.36
CA LEU A 11 -11.35 -15.02 0.02
C LEU A 11 -12.07 -14.50 1.28
N ALA A 12 -13.39 -14.71 1.40
CA ALA A 12 -14.17 -14.33 2.58
C ALA A 12 -13.72 -15.12 3.82
N VAL A 13 -13.46 -16.42 3.67
CA VAL A 13 -12.93 -17.27 4.77
C VAL A 13 -11.52 -16.82 5.16
N PHE A 14 -10.68 -16.47 4.20
CA PHE A 14 -9.33 -15.96 4.46
C PHE A 14 -9.35 -14.61 5.20
N ILE A 15 -10.21 -13.68 4.77
CA ILE A 15 -10.40 -12.40 5.45
C ILE A 15 -10.96 -12.61 6.86
N PHE A 16 -11.91 -13.52 7.03
CA PHE A 16 -12.49 -13.86 8.34
C PHE A 16 -11.45 -14.47 9.30
N LEU A 17 -10.59 -15.36 8.82
CA LEU A 17 -9.51 -15.94 9.61
C LEU A 17 -8.46 -14.91 9.98
N ARG A 18 -8.14 -13.96 9.09
CA ARG A 18 -7.21 -12.86 9.37
C ARG A 18 -7.78 -11.86 10.37
N LEU A 19 -9.07 -11.51 10.26
CA LEU A 19 -9.75 -10.65 11.23
C LEU A 19 -9.82 -11.31 12.60
N ARG A 20 -10.05 -12.62 12.68
CA ARG A 20 -10.05 -13.37 13.94
C ARG A 20 -8.68 -13.35 14.63
N ASN A 21 -7.59 -13.40 13.85
CA ASN A 21 -6.22 -13.32 14.41
C ASN A 21 -5.86 -11.90 14.89
N VAL A 22 -6.38 -10.85 14.25
CA VAL A 22 -6.13 -9.44 14.65
C VAL A 22 -7.02 -9.03 15.82
N LEU A 23 -8.28 -9.49 15.88
CA LEU A 23 -9.21 -9.22 16.98
C LEU A 23 -8.97 -10.09 18.24
N GLY A 24 -8.14 -11.14 18.13
CA GLY A 24 -7.82 -12.04 19.25
C GLY A 24 -6.63 -11.63 20.10
N GLN A 25 -5.88 -10.62 19.73
CA GLN A 25 -4.80 -10.08 20.56
C GLN A 25 -5.28 -8.89 21.38
N ARG A 26 -5.80 -9.20 22.55
CA ARG A 26 -6.03 -8.25 23.64
C ARG A 26 -4.66 -7.75 24.10
N THR A 27 -4.19 -6.63 23.56
CA THR A 27 -3.07 -5.89 24.12
C THR A 27 -3.56 -5.20 25.39
N GLY A 28 -3.45 -5.91 26.52
CA GLY A 28 -3.65 -5.35 27.84
C GLY A 28 -2.52 -4.36 28.14
N ASN A 29 -2.75 -3.10 27.87
CA ASN A 29 -2.00 -2.00 28.44
C ASN A 29 -2.91 -0.77 28.57
N GLU A 30 -4.01 -0.95 29.28
CA GLU A 30 -4.81 0.18 29.76
C GLU A 30 -4.08 0.79 30.96
N ARG A 31 -3.43 1.94 30.74
CA ARG A 31 -2.99 2.81 31.84
C ARG A 31 -4.23 3.39 32.49
N PRO A 32 -4.33 3.34 33.84
CA PRO A 32 -5.43 3.98 34.56
C PRO A 32 -5.39 5.50 34.38
N PRO A 33 -6.56 6.18 34.43
CA PRO A 33 -6.63 7.62 34.25
C PRO A 33 -5.88 8.32 35.37
N PHE A 34 -5.00 9.24 34.99
CA PHE A 34 -4.25 10.07 35.92
C PHE A 34 -5.21 11.04 36.63
N ASP A 35 -5.38 10.84 37.94
CA ASP A 35 -5.96 11.78 38.86
C ASP A 35 -5.13 13.08 38.88
N ARG A 36 -5.81 14.19 38.63
CA ARG A 36 -5.26 15.52 38.87
C ARG A 36 -5.30 15.83 40.38
N ALA A 37 -4.15 15.80 41.01
CA ALA A 37 -3.99 16.42 42.33
C ALA A 37 -2.81 17.38 42.35
N ALA A 38 -3.20 18.65 42.43
CA ALA A 38 -2.66 19.76 43.23
C ALA A 38 -1.15 20.09 43.17
N ARG A 39 -0.94 21.29 42.68
CA ARG A 39 -0.16 22.41 43.23
C ARG A 39 1.18 22.13 43.88
N ASN A 40 2.23 22.77 43.35
CA ASN A 40 2.93 23.75 44.21
C ASN A 40 3.65 24.79 43.33
N VAL A 41 3.29 26.03 43.60
CA VAL A 41 3.93 27.26 43.17
C VAL A 41 5.23 27.39 43.97
N VAL A 42 6.37 27.54 43.31
CA VAL A 42 7.53 28.16 43.93
C VAL A 42 7.97 29.28 43.00
N GLN A 43 7.76 30.48 43.45
CA GLN A 43 8.35 31.73 43.01
C GLN A 43 9.86 31.72 43.29
N GLY A 44 10.66 31.87 42.27
CA GLY A 44 12.10 32.10 42.37
C GLY A 44 12.47 33.18 41.39
N THR A 45 12.54 34.41 41.84
CA THR A 45 13.19 35.55 41.21
C THR A 45 14.69 35.29 41.06
N GLN A 46 15.19 35.38 39.86
CA GLN A 46 16.63 35.68 39.63
C GLN A 46 16.77 36.64 38.47
N ASP A 47 17.22 37.84 38.80
CA ASP A 47 17.74 38.85 37.92
C ASP A 47 18.92 38.29 37.12
N ASN A 48 18.85 38.35 35.80
CA ASN A 48 20.00 38.21 34.94
C ASN A 48 20.17 39.52 34.15
N ASN A 49 20.94 40.42 34.74
CA ASN A 49 21.51 41.58 34.11
C ASN A 49 22.61 41.13 33.12
N VAL A 50 22.26 40.99 31.83
CA VAL A 50 23.23 40.81 30.75
C VAL A 50 23.57 42.17 30.16
N VAL A 51 24.77 42.65 30.48
CA VAL A 51 25.35 43.85 29.90
C VAL A 51 25.77 43.55 28.44
N PRO A 52 25.28 44.24 27.43
CA PRO A 52 25.75 44.02 26.06
C PRO A 52 27.14 44.68 25.88
N MET A 53 28.10 43.86 25.44
CA MET A 53 29.42 44.33 25.06
C MET A 53 29.35 44.88 23.61
N PRO A 54 29.78 46.12 23.34
CA PRO A 54 29.79 46.64 21.96
C PRO A 54 31.07 46.14 21.26
N GLY A 55 30.92 45.50 20.10
CA GLY A 55 31.99 45.30 19.14
C GLY A 55 32.39 43.82 18.84
N ALA A 56 31.44 43.01 18.40
CA ALA A 56 31.80 41.87 17.58
C ALA A 56 31.04 41.94 16.26
N VAL A 57 31.78 42.32 15.22
CA VAL A 57 31.31 42.18 13.83
C VAL A 57 31.27 40.67 13.58
N ILE A 58 30.07 40.09 13.61
CA ILE A 58 29.86 38.72 13.17
C ILE A 58 29.86 38.77 11.64
N ASP A 59 30.97 38.33 11.04
CA ASP A 59 31.03 37.96 9.64
C ASP A 59 29.93 36.95 9.39
N GLN A 60 28.88 37.38 8.68
CA GLN A 60 27.84 36.48 8.24
C GLN A 60 28.47 35.54 7.20
N ALA A 61 28.78 34.30 7.63
CA ALA A 61 29.02 33.24 6.70
C ALA A 61 27.82 33.13 5.75
N PRO A 62 28.03 32.91 4.44
CA PRO A 62 26.92 32.76 3.50
C PRO A 62 26.01 31.65 3.99
N LEU A 63 24.74 31.97 4.23
CA LEU A 63 23.70 31.01 4.48
C LEU A 63 23.74 30.01 3.33
N ALA A 64 24.05 28.75 3.63
CA ALA A 64 23.87 27.68 2.70
C ALA A 64 22.41 27.75 2.20
N PRO A 65 22.14 27.48 0.91
CA PRO A 65 20.79 27.54 0.39
C PRO A 65 19.91 26.63 1.24
N THR A 66 18.97 27.23 1.96
CA THR A 66 17.90 26.51 2.64
C THR A 66 17.20 25.75 1.54
N ALA A 67 17.37 24.43 1.54
CA ALA A 67 16.49 23.57 0.76
C ALA A 67 15.06 24.04 1.06
N ASP A 68 14.30 24.36 0.02
CA ASP A 68 12.91 24.76 0.13
C ASP A 68 12.18 23.70 0.96
N VAL A 69 12.00 23.97 2.24
CA VAL A 69 11.18 23.13 3.12
C VAL A 69 9.75 23.39 2.69
N VAL A 70 9.25 22.57 1.77
CA VAL A 70 7.85 22.58 1.39
C VAL A 70 7.05 22.44 2.69
N PRO A 71 6.13 23.37 3.00
CA PRO A 71 5.30 23.25 4.20
C PRO A 71 4.69 21.87 4.26
N ALA A 72 4.72 21.23 5.43
CA ALA A 72 4.21 19.86 5.63
C ALA A 72 2.75 19.70 5.15
N THR A 73 2.00 20.80 5.12
CA THR A 73 0.62 20.88 4.62
C THR A 73 0.47 20.67 3.12
N ASP A 74 1.52 20.93 2.31
CA ASP A 74 1.42 20.85 0.85
C ASP A 74 2.17 19.66 0.23
N ARG A 75 2.89 18.89 1.06
CA ARG A 75 3.71 17.76 0.58
C ARG A 75 2.92 16.74 -0.23
N TRP A 76 1.70 16.43 0.18
CA TRP A 76 0.86 15.40 -0.43
C TRP A 76 -0.26 15.95 -1.29
N LYS A 77 -0.13 17.20 -1.75
CA LYS A 77 -1.11 17.85 -2.62
C LYS A 77 -1.38 17.01 -3.88
N GLY A 78 -2.66 16.72 -4.12
CA GLY A 78 -3.11 15.88 -5.23
C GLY A 78 -3.03 14.37 -4.96
N LEU A 79 -2.59 13.94 -3.77
CA LEU A 79 -2.62 12.55 -3.33
C LEU A 79 -3.61 12.33 -2.18
N THR A 80 -3.57 13.24 -1.19
CA THR A 80 -4.47 13.16 -0.01
C THR A 80 -4.55 14.52 0.67
N GLU A 81 -5.58 14.69 1.49
CA GLU A 81 -5.73 15.87 2.34
C GLU A 81 -4.79 15.81 3.56
N PRO A 82 -4.30 16.97 4.04
CA PRO A 82 -3.48 17.03 5.25
C PRO A 82 -4.19 16.44 6.47
N GLY A 83 -3.43 15.74 7.32
CA GLY A 83 -3.94 15.19 8.59
C GLY A 83 -4.74 13.89 8.45
N THR A 84 -4.97 13.39 7.24
CA THR A 84 -5.60 12.08 7.03
C THR A 84 -4.67 10.94 7.47
N PRO A 85 -5.22 9.74 7.79
CA PRO A 85 -4.38 8.55 8.07
C PRO A 85 -3.41 8.24 6.94
N LEU A 86 -3.81 8.46 5.68
CA LEU A 86 -2.94 8.29 4.52
C LEU A 86 -1.77 9.28 4.55
N ALA A 87 -2.02 10.58 4.82
CA ALA A 87 -0.96 11.57 4.92
C ALA A 87 0.04 11.22 6.03
N GLN A 88 -0.46 10.82 7.21
CA GLN A 88 0.36 10.40 8.35
C GLN A 88 1.21 9.17 8.01
N GLY A 89 0.63 8.18 7.32
CA GLY A 89 1.35 7.00 6.84
C GLY A 89 2.46 7.34 5.84
N LEU A 90 2.20 8.25 4.90
CA LEU A 90 3.19 8.73 3.95
C LEU A 90 4.32 9.51 4.64
N ASP A 91 4.01 10.33 5.65
CA ASP A 91 5.02 11.04 6.45
C ASP A 91 5.91 10.05 7.22
N ALA A 92 5.31 9.00 7.79
CA ALA A 92 6.06 7.94 8.47
C ALA A 92 6.99 7.17 7.51
N MET A 93 6.57 6.96 6.26
CA MET A 93 7.41 6.34 5.22
C MET A 93 8.60 7.20 4.85
N VAL A 94 8.39 8.50 4.60
CA VAL A 94 9.49 9.43 4.28
C VAL A 94 10.46 9.59 5.45
N ALA A 95 9.97 9.48 6.69
CA ALA A 95 10.82 9.49 7.87
C ALA A 95 11.76 8.26 7.94
N GLN A 96 11.35 7.10 7.39
CA GLN A 96 12.15 5.89 7.31
C GLN A 96 13.02 5.82 6.04
N ASP A 97 12.49 6.32 4.92
CA ASP A 97 13.16 6.37 3.62
C ASP A 97 12.91 7.71 2.97
N SER A 98 13.86 8.63 3.12
CA SER A 98 13.75 10.00 2.58
C SER A 98 13.73 10.06 1.04
N SER A 99 14.09 8.96 0.37
CA SER A 99 14.05 8.85 -1.08
C SER A 99 12.69 8.37 -1.61
N PHE A 100 11.76 8.02 -0.73
CA PHE A 100 10.45 7.52 -1.12
C PHE A 100 9.62 8.61 -1.82
N ASP A 101 9.16 8.29 -3.04
CA ASP A 101 8.25 9.13 -3.83
C ASP A 101 6.96 8.33 -4.13
N PRO A 102 5.80 8.74 -3.59
CA PRO A 102 4.54 8.06 -3.82
C PRO A 102 4.03 8.14 -5.27
N ARG A 103 4.43 9.17 -6.04
CA ARG A 103 4.07 9.27 -7.45
C ARG A 103 4.85 8.28 -8.30
N HIS A 104 6.14 8.16 -8.00
CA HIS A 104 6.98 7.13 -8.62
C HIS A 104 6.48 5.72 -8.29
N PHE A 105 6.13 5.48 -7.02
CA PHE A 105 5.50 4.24 -6.59
C PHE A 105 4.21 3.95 -7.36
N LEU A 106 3.28 4.91 -7.49
CA LEU A 106 2.02 4.71 -8.22
C LEU A 106 2.24 4.35 -9.70
N SER A 107 3.26 4.95 -10.33
CA SER A 107 3.64 4.59 -11.70
C SER A 107 4.09 3.13 -11.78
N GLY A 108 4.96 2.69 -10.88
CA GLY A 108 5.40 1.30 -10.76
C GLY A 108 4.25 0.34 -10.43
N ALA A 109 3.35 0.73 -9.53
CA ALA A 109 2.18 -0.06 -9.14
C ALA A 109 1.20 -0.29 -10.30
N ARG A 110 1.00 0.71 -11.19
CA ARG A 110 0.22 0.54 -12.43
C ARG A 110 0.83 -0.53 -13.34
N SER A 111 2.14 -0.46 -13.57
CA SER A 111 2.85 -1.44 -14.38
C SER A 111 2.82 -2.84 -13.77
N ALA A 112 3.00 -2.92 -12.44
CA ALA A 112 2.92 -4.20 -11.72
C ALA A 112 1.52 -4.80 -11.79
N TYR A 113 0.47 -3.98 -11.67
CA TYR A 113 -0.92 -4.42 -11.77
C TYR A 113 -1.20 -5.10 -13.12
N GLU A 114 -0.85 -4.43 -14.23
CA GLU A 114 -1.02 -4.98 -15.58
C GLU A 114 -0.23 -6.28 -15.77
N MET A 115 1.06 -6.28 -15.37
CA MET A 115 1.91 -7.47 -15.46
C MET A 115 1.34 -8.65 -14.68
N ILE A 116 0.87 -8.43 -13.45
CA ILE A 116 0.32 -9.49 -12.59
C ILE A 116 -0.97 -10.05 -13.19
N VAL A 117 -1.90 -9.19 -13.64
CA VAL A 117 -3.16 -9.61 -14.27
C VAL A 117 -2.89 -10.47 -15.50
N LEU A 118 -2.01 -10.04 -16.39
CA LEU A 118 -1.66 -10.79 -17.61
C LEU A 118 -0.89 -12.06 -17.30
N ALA A 119 0.07 -12.03 -16.38
CA ALA A 119 0.82 -13.21 -15.96
C ALA A 119 -0.10 -14.26 -15.32
N PHE A 120 -1.05 -13.84 -14.50
CA PHE A 120 -2.03 -14.73 -13.89
C PHE A 120 -2.97 -15.37 -14.93
N ALA A 121 -3.47 -14.59 -15.88
CA ALA A 121 -4.29 -15.11 -16.99
C ALA A 121 -3.54 -16.17 -17.79
N ASN A 122 -2.27 -15.90 -18.13
CA ASN A 122 -1.43 -16.78 -18.93
C ASN A 122 -0.80 -17.95 -18.14
N GLY A 123 -0.96 -17.99 -16.81
CA GLY A 123 -0.30 -18.98 -15.95
C GLY A 123 1.22 -18.83 -15.87
N ASP A 124 1.75 -17.62 -16.11
CA ASP A 124 3.19 -17.33 -16.03
C ASP A 124 3.66 -17.23 -14.58
N ARG A 125 3.94 -18.39 -14.01
CA ARG A 125 4.43 -18.55 -12.63
C ARG A 125 5.74 -17.84 -12.38
N ARG A 126 6.60 -17.71 -13.40
CA ARG A 126 7.91 -17.06 -13.25
C ARG A 126 7.74 -15.57 -13.02
N ALA A 127 6.97 -14.90 -13.85
CA ALA A 127 6.67 -13.47 -13.67
C ALA A 127 5.95 -13.20 -12.33
N LEU A 128 4.99 -14.05 -11.96
CA LEU A 128 4.27 -13.92 -10.69
C LEU A 128 5.18 -14.04 -9.48
N LYS A 129 6.16 -14.95 -9.47
CA LYS A 129 7.08 -15.17 -8.35
C LYS A 129 7.92 -13.92 -8.02
N ASP A 130 8.25 -13.15 -9.03
CA ASP A 130 9.05 -11.93 -8.85
C ASP A 130 8.22 -10.75 -8.33
N LEU A 131 6.90 -10.74 -8.59
CA LEU A 131 5.99 -9.64 -8.26
C LEU A 131 5.18 -9.87 -6.98
N LEU A 132 5.01 -11.13 -6.55
CA LEU A 132 4.15 -11.50 -5.43
C LEU A 132 4.96 -11.89 -4.20
N SER A 133 4.35 -11.72 -3.02
CA SER A 133 4.81 -12.42 -1.81
C SER A 133 4.57 -13.93 -1.95
N SER A 134 5.25 -14.73 -1.15
CA SER A 134 5.08 -16.20 -1.17
C SER A 134 3.62 -16.61 -0.92
N GLU A 135 2.94 -15.95 0.02
CA GLU A 135 1.55 -16.25 0.39
C GLU A 135 0.57 -15.94 -0.76
N VAL A 136 0.71 -14.78 -1.40
CA VAL A 136 -0.13 -14.43 -2.55
C VAL A 136 0.19 -15.31 -3.75
N TYR A 137 1.48 -15.63 -3.96
CA TYR A 137 1.91 -16.53 -5.03
C TYR A 137 1.28 -17.93 -4.88
N GLU A 138 1.31 -18.52 -3.68
CA GLU A 138 0.69 -19.83 -3.42
C GLU A 138 -0.80 -19.84 -3.75
N SER A 139 -1.51 -18.77 -3.38
CA SER A 139 -2.93 -18.61 -3.68
C SER A 139 -3.20 -18.53 -5.18
N PHE A 140 -2.39 -17.77 -5.92
CA PHE A 140 -2.50 -17.63 -7.38
C PHE A 140 -2.12 -18.93 -8.10
N ASP A 141 -1.07 -19.60 -7.65
CA ASP A 141 -0.63 -20.89 -8.22
C ASP A 141 -1.68 -21.99 -8.02
N ALA A 142 -2.38 -21.99 -6.89
CA ALA A 142 -3.48 -22.93 -6.65
C ALA A 142 -4.60 -22.75 -7.68
N VAL A 143 -4.99 -21.51 -8.01
CA VAL A 143 -6.00 -21.23 -9.04
C VAL A 143 -5.51 -21.61 -10.44
N ILE A 144 -4.24 -21.34 -10.75
CA ILE A 144 -3.64 -21.74 -12.04
C ILE A 144 -3.65 -23.26 -12.17
N LYS A 145 -3.24 -24.01 -11.13
CA LYS A 145 -3.28 -25.48 -11.11
C LYS A 145 -4.69 -26.02 -11.28
N ASP A 146 -5.68 -25.40 -10.68
CA ASP A 146 -7.07 -25.82 -10.81
C ASP A 146 -7.57 -25.64 -12.25
N ARG A 147 -7.28 -24.50 -12.88
CA ARG A 147 -7.57 -24.28 -14.32
C ARG A 147 -6.89 -25.29 -15.23
N GLU A 148 -5.61 -25.60 -14.98
CA GLU A 148 -4.87 -26.61 -15.73
C GLU A 148 -5.49 -27.99 -15.57
N LYS A 149 -5.90 -28.38 -14.35
CA LYS A 149 -6.57 -29.65 -14.08
C LYS A 149 -7.88 -29.80 -14.86
N HIS A 150 -8.62 -28.69 -15.04
CA HIS A 150 -9.84 -28.66 -15.82
C HIS A 150 -9.60 -28.41 -17.32
N GLU A 151 -8.35 -28.38 -17.76
CA GLU A 151 -7.94 -28.10 -19.14
C GLU A 151 -8.54 -26.76 -19.64
N GLN A 152 -8.67 -25.77 -18.75
CA GLN A 152 -9.21 -24.45 -19.03
C GLN A 152 -8.11 -23.47 -19.39
N LYS A 153 -8.39 -22.60 -20.36
CA LYS A 153 -7.48 -21.53 -20.80
C LYS A 153 -8.18 -20.19 -20.63
N THR A 154 -7.55 -19.28 -19.89
CA THR A 154 -8.00 -17.90 -19.74
C THR A 154 -7.23 -17.01 -20.71
N GLU A 155 -7.97 -16.18 -21.44
CA GLU A 155 -7.44 -15.14 -22.31
C GLU A 155 -7.91 -13.79 -21.76
N THR A 156 -6.97 -12.91 -21.41
CA THR A 156 -7.27 -11.59 -20.90
C THR A 156 -6.60 -10.55 -21.77
N ARG A 157 -7.38 -9.60 -22.26
CA ARG A 157 -6.92 -8.40 -22.95
C ARG A 157 -7.12 -7.20 -22.04
N PHE A 158 -6.02 -6.67 -21.59
CA PHE A 158 -5.99 -5.44 -20.79
C PHE A 158 -6.32 -4.24 -21.70
N VAL A 159 -7.22 -3.35 -21.29
CA VAL A 159 -7.64 -2.18 -22.07
C VAL A 159 -7.02 -0.92 -21.48
N SER A 160 -7.29 -0.62 -20.20
CA SER A 160 -6.80 0.60 -19.54
C SER A 160 -6.77 0.46 -18.03
N ILE A 161 -5.99 1.32 -17.38
CA ILE A 161 -6.17 1.70 -15.96
C ILE A 161 -6.70 3.12 -15.95
N ASP A 162 -7.98 3.26 -15.68
CA ASP A 162 -8.63 4.57 -15.65
C ASP A 162 -8.22 5.34 -14.40
N LYS A 163 -8.03 4.62 -13.26
CA LYS A 163 -7.67 5.23 -11.99
C LYS A 163 -6.75 4.33 -11.18
N ALA A 164 -5.76 4.93 -10.52
CA ALA A 164 -4.97 4.30 -9.48
C ALA A 164 -4.72 5.33 -8.38
N GLU A 165 -5.21 5.06 -7.17
CA GLU A 165 -5.18 5.96 -6.04
C GLU A 165 -4.62 5.27 -4.81
N LEU A 166 -3.77 5.96 -4.07
CA LEU A 166 -3.38 5.53 -2.73
C LEU A 166 -4.59 5.67 -1.79
N VAL A 167 -4.94 4.58 -1.13
CA VAL A 167 -6.03 4.53 -0.14
C VAL A 167 -5.54 4.13 1.25
N GLY A 168 -4.30 3.69 1.37
CA GLY A 168 -3.65 3.35 2.63
C GLY A 168 -2.14 3.44 2.55
N ALA A 169 -1.51 3.84 3.66
CA ALA A 169 -0.06 3.86 3.84
C ALA A 169 0.25 3.49 5.28
N GLU A 170 1.10 2.51 5.49
CA GLU A 170 1.57 2.07 6.80
C GLU A 170 3.08 1.83 6.76
N ALA A 171 3.78 2.37 7.74
CA ALA A 171 5.19 2.11 7.98
C ALA A 171 5.36 1.62 9.41
N ARG A 172 5.72 0.35 9.57
CA ARG A 172 5.95 -0.27 10.89
C ARG A 172 7.26 -1.03 10.89
N ASP A 173 8.09 -0.76 11.89
CA ASP A 173 9.39 -1.41 12.06
C ASP A 173 10.25 -1.33 10.79
N ARG A 174 10.32 -2.43 10.05
CA ARG A 174 11.11 -2.56 8.82
C ARG A 174 10.25 -2.67 7.56
N SER A 175 8.93 -2.66 7.69
CA SER A 175 7.99 -2.88 6.59
C SER A 175 7.24 -1.61 6.24
N ALA A 176 7.31 -1.22 4.98
CA ALA A 176 6.44 -0.22 4.38
C ALA A 176 5.35 -0.94 3.58
N GLN A 177 4.10 -0.53 3.77
CA GLN A 177 2.94 -1.06 3.06
C GLN A 177 2.12 0.07 2.44
N LEU A 178 1.77 -0.09 1.19
CA LEU A 178 0.93 0.86 0.44
C LEU A 178 -0.24 0.13 -0.18
N THR A 179 -1.44 0.65 0.07
CA THR A 179 -2.66 0.13 -0.52
C THR A 179 -3.14 1.04 -1.64
N VAL A 180 -3.36 0.46 -2.80
CA VAL A 180 -3.79 1.15 -4.02
C VAL A 180 -5.14 0.61 -4.44
N ARG A 181 -6.06 1.51 -4.75
CA ARG A 181 -7.31 1.19 -5.44
C ARG A 181 -7.10 1.44 -6.93
N PHE A 182 -7.32 0.39 -7.73
CA PHE A 182 -7.30 0.45 -9.18
C PHE A 182 -8.72 0.41 -9.72
N VAL A 183 -9.01 1.22 -10.72
CA VAL A 183 -10.17 1.08 -11.60
C VAL A 183 -9.61 0.82 -12.99
N SER A 184 -9.93 -0.32 -13.55
CA SER A 184 -9.38 -0.78 -14.82
C SER A 184 -10.44 -1.37 -15.72
N GLN A 185 -10.14 -1.43 -17.01
CA GLN A 185 -10.98 -2.04 -18.04
C GLN A 185 -10.24 -3.20 -18.69
N MET A 186 -10.91 -4.33 -18.78
CA MET A 186 -10.37 -5.50 -19.46
C MET A 186 -11.45 -6.37 -20.07
N VAL A 187 -11.05 -7.16 -21.06
CA VAL A 187 -11.86 -8.25 -21.62
C VAL A 187 -11.23 -9.55 -21.16
N SER A 188 -12.00 -10.42 -20.52
CA SER A 188 -11.52 -11.73 -20.08
C SER A 188 -12.51 -12.83 -20.47
N VAL A 189 -11.97 -13.96 -20.93
CA VAL A 189 -12.73 -15.13 -21.28
C VAL A 189 -11.95 -16.38 -20.90
N THR A 190 -12.64 -17.35 -20.31
CA THR A 190 -12.09 -18.68 -20.01
C THR A 190 -12.82 -19.72 -20.87
N ARG A 191 -12.04 -20.55 -21.56
CA ARG A 191 -12.54 -21.63 -22.43
C ARG A 191 -12.09 -22.97 -21.90
N ASP A 192 -12.93 -23.99 -22.09
CA ASP A 192 -12.55 -25.38 -21.87
C ASP A 192 -11.73 -25.93 -23.06
N LYS A 193 -11.34 -27.21 -22.95
CA LYS A 193 -10.60 -27.93 -24.02
C LYS A 193 -11.34 -27.97 -25.36
N ALA A 194 -12.66 -27.94 -25.36
CA ALA A 194 -13.48 -27.93 -26.58
C ALA A 194 -13.61 -26.52 -27.19
N GLY A 195 -13.07 -25.49 -26.54
CA GLY A 195 -13.18 -24.10 -26.95
C GLY A 195 -14.48 -23.42 -26.50
N THR A 196 -15.31 -24.13 -25.72
CA THR A 196 -16.56 -23.58 -25.17
C THR A 196 -16.23 -22.56 -24.09
N ILE A 197 -16.94 -21.42 -24.11
CA ILE A 197 -16.79 -20.40 -23.06
C ILE A 197 -17.43 -20.95 -21.80
N VAL A 198 -16.61 -21.08 -20.74
CA VAL A 198 -17.05 -21.50 -19.39
C VAL A 198 -17.19 -20.32 -18.47
N ASP A 199 -16.50 -19.21 -18.78
CA ASP A 199 -16.55 -17.97 -18.02
C ASP A 199 -16.14 -16.76 -18.84
N GLY A 200 -16.67 -15.58 -18.48
CA GLY A 200 -16.38 -14.31 -19.15
C GLY A 200 -17.10 -14.10 -20.46
N ASN A 201 -16.72 -13.03 -21.17
CA ASN A 201 -17.29 -12.68 -22.48
C ASN A 201 -16.21 -12.00 -23.34
N PRO A 202 -15.85 -12.56 -24.50
CA PRO A 202 -14.78 -12.02 -25.36
C PRO A 202 -15.11 -10.66 -26.01
N ASP A 203 -16.39 -10.33 -26.08
CA ASP A 203 -16.89 -9.10 -26.75
C ASP A 203 -17.23 -7.99 -25.77
N LYS A 204 -17.13 -8.27 -24.44
CA LYS A 204 -17.52 -7.30 -23.41
C LYS A 204 -16.31 -6.78 -22.67
N VAL A 205 -16.13 -5.45 -22.70
CA VAL A 205 -15.23 -4.74 -21.77
C VAL A 205 -15.91 -4.68 -20.40
N SER A 206 -15.21 -5.08 -19.37
CA SER A 206 -15.69 -5.05 -17.99
C SER A 206 -14.86 -4.07 -17.19
N ASP A 207 -15.56 -3.27 -16.37
CA ASP A 207 -14.95 -2.38 -15.37
C ASP A 207 -14.63 -3.21 -14.12
N ILE A 208 -13.39 -3.16 -13.67
CA ILE A 208 -12.89 -3.90 -12.51
C ILE A 208 -12.39 -2.89 -11.49
N THR A 209 -12.80 -3.05 -10.24
CA THR A 209 -12.27 -2.27 -9.13
C THR A 209 -11.57 -3.18 -8.13
N ASP A 210 -10.26 -3.04 -8.04
CA ASP A 210 -9.39 -3.82 -7.15
C ASP A 210 -8.73 -2.94 -6.11
N VAL A 211 -8.52 -3.51 -4.92
CA VAL A 211 -7.76 -2.88 -3.84
C VAL A 211 -6.59 -3.79 -3.50
N TRP A 212 -5.38 -3.37 -3.87
CA TRP A 212 -4.17 -4.16 -3.72
C TRP A 212 -3.20 -3.53 -2.73
N THR A 213 -2.59 -4.35 -1.89
CA THR A 213 -1.57 -3.91 -0.94
C THR A 213 -0.21 -4.44 -1.36
N PHE A 214 0.72 -3.50 -1.52
CA PHE A 214 2.12 -3.78 -1.80
C PHE A 214 2.95 -3.54 -0.55
N ALA A 215 4.00 -4.35 -0.35
CA ALA A 215 4.93 -4.19 0.76
C ALA A 215 6.38 -4.26 0.29
N ARG A 216 7.25 -3.56 1.03
CA ARG A 216 8.71 -3.59 0.88
C ARG A 216 9.37 -3.59 2.25
N ASP A 217 10.47 -4.35 2.42
CA ASP A 217 11.38 -4.18 3.57
C ASP A 217 12.27 -2.97 3.30
N VAL A 218 12.10 -1.90 4.07
CA VAL A 218 12.86 -0.64 3.90
C VAL A 218 14.35 -0.79 4.25
N THR A 219 14.74 -1.87 4.92
CA THR A 219 16.13 -2.18 5.24
C THR A 219 16.80 -3.08 4.22
N SER A 220 16.02 -3.63 3.29
CA SER A 220 16.52 -4.48 2.20
C SER A 220 17.23 -3.65 1.14
N ARG A 221 18.26 -4.24 0.52
CA ARG A 221 18.88 -3.66 -0.68
C ARG A 221 18.00 -3.81 -1.92
N ASP A 222 17.01 -4.69 -1.87
CA ASP A 222 16.01 -4.86 -2.94
C ASP A 222 14.99 -3.73 -2.88
N PRO A 223 14.94 -2.83 -3.86
CA PRO A 223 14.01 -1.72 -3.89
C PRO A 223 12.59 -2.13 -4.31
N ASN A 224 12.41 -3.38 -4.71
CA ASN A 224 11.16 -3.84 -5.31
C ASN A 224 10.04 -4.01 -4.29
N TRP A 225 8.86 -3.56 -4.67
CA TRP A 225 7.63 -3.80 -3.94
C TRP A 225 7.00 -5.11 -4.40
N LYS A 226 6.50 -5.88 -3.45
CA LYS A 226 5.77 -7.13 -3.73
C LYS A 226 4.31 -7.00 -3.35
N LEU A 227 3.43 -7.58 -4.14
CA LEU A 227 2.02 -7.69 -3.80
C LEU A 227 1.85 -8.66 -2.62
N VAL A 228 1.27 -8.16 -1.52
CA VAL A 228 1.06 -8.93 -0.27
C VAL A 228 -0.41 -9.14 0.04
N GLY A 229 -1.31 -8.49 -0.68
CA GLY A 229 -2.75 -8.67 -0.48
C GLY A 229 -3.55 -8.14 -1.65
N THR A 230 -4.65 -8.81 -1.95
CA THR A 230 -5.63 -8.42 -2.96
C THR A 230 -7.02 -8.38 -2.33
N GLY A 231 -7.84 -7.44 -2.78
CA GLY A 231 -9.25 -7.31 -2.45
C GLY A 231 -10.01 -6.68 -3.60
N SER A 232 -11.33 -6.87 -3.64
CA SER A 232 -12.22 -6.17 -4.56
C SER A 232 -13.05 -5.17 -3.78
N ALA A 233 -13.23 -3.96 -4.33
CA ALA A 233 -14.19 -2.99 -3.81
C ALA A 233 -15.51 -3.16 -4.57
N HIS A 234 -16.58 -3.35 -3.82
CA HIS A 234 -17.96 -3.37 -4.35
C HIS A 234 -18.55 -1.98 -4.35
#